data_d7618bc0db1287a626dd34eec6d63cd9
#
_entry.id   d7618bc0db1287a626dd34eec6d63cd9
#
_cell.length_a   1.000
_cell.length_b   1.000
_cell.length_c   1.000
_cell.angle_alpha   90.00
_cell.angle_beta   90.00
_cell.angle_gamma   90.00
#
_symmetry.space_group_name_H-M   'P 1'
#
loop_
_entity.id
_entity.type
_entity.pdbx_description
1 polymer ?
#
loop_
_entity_poly.entity_id
_entity_poly.type
_entity_poly.pdbx_seq_one_letter_code
_entity_poly.pdbx_strand_id
1 'polypeptide(L)'
;MSNWDNLDKLDKLFIFWAFLFQVILIIHFAIRKPLMESYTEKFGWIVYALCIPAVIISIILLRGGKSWSFWLGGFLFLIYAVFGYWVDYVAQIPWRNPIQLSIAFPYVFLYLATVMFYWWPLWPLSRPLWFVYAILYVIATILNITSH
;
A
#
# COMPACT_ATOMS: atom_id res chain seq x y z
N MET A 1 -19.59 8.37 -17.39
CA MET A 1 -19.34 7.59 -16.17
C MET A 1 -18.99 6.16 -16.54
N SER A 2 -17.86 5.67 -16.09
CA SER A 2 -17.54 4.28 -16.36
C SER A 2 -18.49 3.37 -15.58
N ASN A 3 -19.07 2.41 -16.27
CA ASN A 3 -20.02 1.48 -15.68
C ASN A 3 -19.25 0.27 -15.14
N TRP A 4 -19.54 -0.13 -13.90
CA TRP A 4 -18.93 -1.30 -13.28
C TRP A 4 -19.05 -2.55 -14.15
N ASP A 5 -20.20 -2.70 -14.82
CA ASP A 5 -20.46 -3.87 -15.66
C ASP A 5 -19.60 -3.92 -16.92
N ASN A 6 -19.02 -2.77 -17.34
CA ASN A 6 -18.13 -2.70 -18.51
C ASN A 6 -16.68 -3.09 -18.18
N LEU A 7 -16.36 -3.28 -16.90
CA LEU A 7 -15.02 -3.67 -16.48
C LEU A 7 -14.88 -5.20 -16.56
N ASP A 8 -13.72 -5.66 -16.99
CA ASP A 8 -13.44 -7.09 -17.00
C ASP A 8 -13.11 -7.60 -15.57
N LYS A 9 -12.95 -8.93 -15.45
CA LYS A 9 -12.68 -9.54 -14.14
C LYS A 9 -11.36 -9.05 -13.53
N LEU A 10 -10.35 -8.79 -14.37
CA LEU A 10 -9.05 -8.34 -13.90
C LEU A 10 -9.12 -6.89 -13.40
N ASP A 11 -9.88 -6.03 -14.08
CA ASP A 11 -10.11 -4.67 -13.60
C ASP A 11 -10.80 -4.67 -12.24
N LYS A 12 -11.83 -5.52 -12.07
CA LYS A 12 -12.54 -5.66 -10.81
C LYS A 12 -11.65 -6.21 -9.71
N LEU A 13 -10.78 -7.16 -10.02
CA LEU A 13 -9.81 -7.70 -9.08
C LEU A 13 -8.84 -6.62 -8.62
N PHE A 14 -8.32 -5.81 -9.54
CA PHE A 14 -7.43 -4.71 -9.21
C PHE A 14 -8.12 -3.70 -8.28
N ILE A 15 -9.34 -3.28 -8.63
CA ILE A 15 -10.11 -2.33 -7.83
C ILE A 15 -10.36 -2.89 -6.43
N PHE A 16 -10.82 -4.14 -6.35
CA PHE A 16 -11.09 -4.79 -5.06
C PHE A 16 -9.85 -4.81 -4.18
N TRP A 17 -8.71 -5.23 -4.73
CA TRP A 17 -7.48 -5.30 -3.95
C TRP A 17 -6.98 -3.91 -3.54
N ALA A 18 -7.02 -2.93 -4.45
CA ALA A 18 -6.55 -1.59 -4.17
C ALA A 18 -7.33 -0.97 -2.99
N PHE A 19 -8.66 -1.11 -2.99
CA PHE A 19 -9.49 -0.58 -1.91
C PHE A 19 -9.33 -1.39 -0.63
N LEU A 20 -9.29 -2.71 -0.72
CA LEU A 20 -9.07 -3.57 0.45
C LEU A 20 -7.74 -3.23 1.13
N PHE A 21 -6.68 -3.10 0.35
CA PHE A 21 -5.36 -2.72 0.84
C PHE A 21 -5.41 -1.37 1.56
N GLN A 22 -6.05 -0.39 0.97
CA GLN A 22 -6.12 0.95 1.55
C GLN A 22 -6.94 0.96 2.85
N VAL A 23 -8.05 0.24 2.89
CA VAL A 23 -8.88 0.12 4.09
C VAL A 23 -8.12 -0.59 5.21
N ILE A 24 -7.38 -1.65 4.89
CA ILE A 24 -6.56 -2.36 5.87
C ILE A 24 -5.49 -1.41 6.44
N LEU A 25 -4.85 -0.60 5.60
CA LEU A 25 -3.88 0.39 6.08
C LEU A 25 -4.51 1.41 7.02
N ILE A 26 -5.69 1.91 6.69
CA ILE A 26 -6.40 2.87 7.54
C ILE A 26 -6.70 2.26 8.90
N ILE A 27 -7.24 1.05 8.91
CA ILE A 27 -7.54 0.34 10.17
C ILE A 27 -6.26 0.11 10.98
N HIS A 28 -5.20 -0.34 10.32
CA HIS A 28 -3.91 -0.60 10.98
C HIS A 28 -3.35 0.66 11.62
N PHE A 29 -3.31 1.77 10.89
CA PHE A 29 -2.78 3.02 11.42
C PHE A 29 -3.67 3.62 12.51
N ALA A 30 -5.00 3.46 12.39
CA ALA A 30 -5.93 3.93 13.41
C ALA A 30 -5.75 3.17 14.73
N ILE A 31 -5.54 1.86 14.66
CA ILE A 31 -5.27 1.03 15.86
C ILE A 31 -3.89 1.36 16.43
N ARG A 32 -2.89 1.55 15.59
CA ARG A 32 -1.52 1.86 16.02
C ARG A 32 -1.43 3.17 16.78
N LYS A 33 -2.25 4.16 16.40
CA LYS A 33 -2.20 5.49 16.98
C LYS A 33 -2.28 5.50 18.52
N PRO A 34 -3.26 4.82 19.18
CA PRO A 34 -3.31 4.78 20.63
C PRO A 34 -2.35 3.80 21.30
N LEU A 35 -1.89 2.75 20.58
CA LEU A 35 -1.11 1.66 21.15
C LEU A 35 0.37 1.67 20.76
N MET A 36 0.71 2.54 19.88
CA MET A 36 2.02 2.83 19.30
C MET A 36 3.12 1.76 19.40
N GLU A 37 3.93 1.77 20.49
CA GLU A 37 5.10 0.87 20.57
C GLU A 37 4.74 -0.60 20.63
N SER A 38 3.83 -0.97 21.54
CA SER A 38 3.46 -2.38 21.74
C SER A 38 2.78 -2.95 20.50
N TYR A 39 1.96 -2.16 19.81
CA TYR A 39 1.30 -2.61 18.59
C TYR A 39 2.32 -2.81 17.46
N THR A 40 3.24 -1.87 17.29
CA THR A 40 4.24 -1.95 16.22
C THR A 40 5.14 -3.17 16.39
N GLU A 41 5.56 -3.49 17.62
CA GLU A 41 6.36 -4.68 17.90
C GLU A 41 5.61 -5.98 17.55
N LYS A 42 4.33 -6.07 17.91
CA LYS A 42 3.56 -7.31 17.78
C LYS A 42 2.93 -7.47 16.41
N PHE A 43 2.45 -6.39 15.80
CA PHE A 43 1.58 -6.45 14.63
C PHE A 43 2.06 -5.62 13.44
N GLY A 44 3.14 -4.86 13.58
CA GLY A 44 3.65 -4.06 12.47
C GLY A 44 4.04 -4.87 11.25
N TRP A 45 4.42 -6.14 11.43
CA TRP A 45 4.77 -7.05 10.34
C TRP A 45 3.61 -7.33 9.39
N ILE A 46 2.36 -7.14 9.86
CA ILE A 46 1.16 -7.43 9.04
C ILE A 46 1.16 -6.58 7.77
N VAL A 47 1.55 -5.32 7.87
CA VAL A 47 1.63 -4.44 6.70
C VAL A 47 2.57 -5.03 5.66
N TYR A 48 3.73 -5.52 6.10
CA TYR A 48 4.70 -6.12 5.17
C TYR A 48 4.20 -7.45 4.62
N ALA A 49 3.48 -8.23 5.41
CA ALA A 49 2.91 -9.51 4.97
C ALA A 49 1.86 -9.33 3.87
N LEU A 50 1.21 -8.16 3.78
CA LEU A 50 0.26 -7.87 2.72
C LEU A 50 0.90 -7.88 1.32
N CYS A 51 2.25 -7.85 1.22
CA CYS A 51 2.92 -7.98 -0.07
C CYS A 51 2.66 -9.33 -0.73
N ILE A 52 2.36 -10.38 0.04
CA ILE A 52 2.10 -11.72 -0.50
C ILE A 52 0.87 -11.72 -1.41
N PRO A 53 -0.34 -11.34 -0.93
CA PRO A 53 -1.49 -11.23 -1.84
C PRO A 53 -1.29 -10.16 -2.92
N ALA A 54 -0.58 -9.08 -2.63
CA ALA A 54 -0.30 -8.05 -3.62
C ALA A 54 0.49 -8.58 -4.80
N VAL A 55 1.55 -9.36 -4.54
CA VAL A 55 2.37 -9.97 -5.61
C VAL A 55 1.57 -11.00 -6.39
N ILE A 56 0.78 -11.84 -5.71
CA ILE A 56 -0.06 -12.83 -6.37
C ILE A 56 -1.03 -12.14 -7.35
N ILE A 57 -1.69 -11.08 -6.92
CA ILE A 57 -2.61 -10.32 -7.78
C ILE A 57 -1.85 -9.67 -8.94
N SER A 58 -0.67 -9.12 -8.69
CA SER A 58 0.15 -8.52 -9.74
C SER A 58 0.57 -9.55 -10.80
N ILE A 59 0.91 -10.77 -10.39
CA ILE A 59 1.24 -11.84 -11.33
C ILE A 59 0.00 -12.21 -12.16
N ILE A 60 -1.17 -12.29 -11.55
CA ILE A 60 -2.42 -12.56 -12.26
C ILE A 60 -2.69 -11.47 -13.31
N LEU A 61 -2.51 -10.20 -12.94
CA LEU A 61 -2.71 -9.08 -13.85
C LEU A 61 -1.70 -9.10 -15.00
N LEU A 62 -0.44 -9.38 -14.69
CA LEU A 62 0.62 -9.49 -15.70
C LEU A 62 0.31 -10.60 -16.71
N ARG A 63 -0.06 -11.78 -16.24
CA ARG A 63 -0.41 -12.91 -17.11
C ARG A 63 -1.68 -12.66 -17.89
N GLY A 64 -2.58 -11.85 -17.37
CA GLY A 64 -3.81 -11.46 -18.06
C GLY A 64 -3.63 -10.38 -19.12
N GLY A 65 -2.39 -9.92 -19.35
CA GLY A 65 -2.10 -8.94 -20.39
C GLY A 65 -2.41 -7.51 -20.01
N LYS A 66 -2.57 -7.20 -18.72
CA LYS A 66 -2.78 -5.82 -18.27
C LYS A 66 -1.51 -4.99 -18.44
N SER A 67 -1.67 -3.68 -18.65
CA SER A 67 -0.55 -2.78 -18.80
C SER A 67 0.27 -2.69 -17.51
N TRP A 68 1.52 -2.26 -17.64
CA TRP A 68 2.48 -2.23 -16.54
C TRP A 68 1.99 -1.45 -15.31
N SER A 69 1.19 -0.42 -15.51
CA SER A 69 0.69 0.39 -14.40
C SER A 69 -0.24 -0.37 -13.45
N PHE A 70 -0.86 -1.47 -13.93
CA PHE A 70 -1.75 -2.28 -13.11
C PHE A 70 -1.03 -3.27 -12.20
N TRP A 71 0.12 -3.81 -12.66
CA TRP A 71 0.81 -4.84 -11.88
C TRP A 71 2.08 -4.35 -11.19
N LEU A 72 2.59 -3.18 -11.56
CA LEU A 72 3.82 -2.65 -10.97
C LEU A 72 3.67 -2.37 -9.47
N GLY A 73 2.50 -1.94 -9.02
CA GLY A 73 2.25 -1.62 -7.61
C GLY A 73 2.56 -2.77 -6.66
N GLY A 74 2.17 -4.00 -7.05
CA GLY A 74 2.45 -5.17 -6.22
C GLY A 74 3.94 -5.49 -6.11
N PHE A 75 4.70 -5.30 -7.18
CA PHE A 75 6.14 -5.51 -7.15
C PHE A 75 6.87 -4.42 -6.38
N LEU A 76 6.41 -3.16 -6.49
CA LEU A 76 6.90 -2.09 -5.63
C LEU A 76 6.61 -2.36 -4.16
N PHE A 77 5.44 -2.91 -3.87
CA PHE A 77 5.08 -3.29 -2.51
C PHE A 77 6.03 -4.38 -1.98
N LEU A 78 6.37 -5.35 -2.82
CA LEU A 78 7.34 -6.39 -2.43
C LEU A 78 8.68 -5.77 -2.04
N ILE A 79 9.19 -4.83 -2.84
CA ILE A 79 10.44 -4.14 -2.54
C ILE A 79 10.30 -3.36 -1.22
N TYR A 80 9.20 -2.63 -1.05
CA TYR A 80 8.92 -1.90 0.18
C TYR A 80 8.89 -2.84 1.40
N ALA A 81 8.18 -3.95 1.28
CA ALA A 81 8.01 -4.89 2.38
C ALA A 81 9.32 -5.56 2.76
N VAL A 82 10.12 -5.98 1.79
CA VAL A 82 11.44 -6.58 2.04
C VAL A 82 12.36 -5.57 2.73
N PHE A 83 12.41 -4.35 2.20
CA PHE A 83 13.25 -3.30 2.77
C PHE A 83 12.79 -2.96 4.20
N GLY A 84 11.49 -2.69 4.39
CA GLY A 84 10.95 -2.30 5.68
C GLY A 84 11.07 -3.40 6.73
N TYR A 85 10.78 -4.64 6.35
CA TYR A 85 10.90 -5.77 7.26
C TYR A 85 12.35 -5.96 7.70
N TRP A 86 13.28 -5.87 6.74
CA TRP A 86 14.71 -6.02 7.06
C TRP A 86 15.16 -4.93 8.03
N VAL A 87 14.81 -3.68 7.76
CA VAL A 87 15.21 -2.54 8.59
C VAL A 87 14.60 -2.63 9.99
N ASP A 88 13.30 -2.97 10.07
CA ASP A 88 12.57 -2.92 11.34
C ASP A 88 12.76 -4.18 12.18
N TYR A 89 12.90 -5.36 11.57
CA TYR A 89 12.85 -6.63 12.30
C TYR A 89 14.15 -7.42 12.23
N VAL A 90 14.91 -7.35 11.15
CA VAL A 90 16.16 -8.11 11.00
C VAL A 90 17.36 -7.29 11.50
N ALA A 91 17.58 -6.12 10.91
CA ALA A 91 18.68 -5.24 11.30
C ALA A 91 18.33 -4.41 12.54
N GLN A 92 17.06 -4.19 12.80
CA GLN A 92 16.56 -3.43 13.95
C GLN A 92 17.19 -2.05 14.05
N ILE A 93 17.25 -1.33 12.92
CA ILE A 93 17.84 0.01 12.87
C ILE A 93 16.81 1.03 13.42
N PRO A 94 17.17 1.80 14.46
CA PRO A 94 16.24 2.80 15.02
C PRO A 94 16.27 4.09 14.18
N TRP A 95 15.59 4.06 13.03
CA TRP A 95 15.66 5.17 12.08
C TRP A 95 14.58 6.25 12.29
N ARG A 96 13.57 5.96 13.13
CA ARG A 96 12.44 6.90 13.33
C ARG A 96 12.73 7.97 14.38
N ASN A 97 13.49 7.65 15.43
CA ASN A 97 13.83 8.57 16.52
C ASN A 97 15.29 8.41 16.95
N PRO A 98 16.22 9.28 16.53
CA PRO A 98 16.04 10.38 15.58
C PRO A 98 15.86 9.87 14.14
N ILE A 99 15.25 10.70 13.29
CA ILE A 99 15.03 10.31 11.91
C ILE A 99 16.35 10.22 11.16
N GLN A 100 16.61 9.05 10.57
CA GLN A 100 17.77 8.82 9.70
C GLN A 100 17.32 8.93 8.25
N LEU A 101 17.66 10.03 7.60
CA LEU A 101 17.17 10.33 6.25
C LEU A 101 17.61 9.28 5.22
N SER A 102 18.77 8.67 5.40
CA SER A 102 19.26 7.63 4.50
C SER A 102 18.35 6.40 4.45
N ILE A 103 17.56 6.16 5.50
CA ILE A 103 16.60 5.05 5.58
C ILE A 103 15.19 5.57 5.38
N ALA A 104 14.84 6.69 6.00
CA ALA A 104 13.50 7.28 5.90
C ALA A 104 13.14 7.63 4.46
N PHE A 105 14.08 8.18 3.70
CA PHE A 105 13.83 8.63 2.34
C PHE A 105 13.42 7.48 1.41
N PRO A 106 14.20 6.39 1.27
CA PRO A 106 13.77 5.26 0.44
C PRO A 106 12.54 4.56 0.99
N TYR A 107 12.37 4.48 2.31
CA TYR A 107 11.19 3.86 2.93
C TYR A 107 9.91 4.59 2.53
N VAL A 108 9.89 5.91 2.71
CA VAL A 108 8.73 6.73 2.38
C VAL A 108 8.50 6.77 0.87
N PHE A 109 9.58 6.86 0.08
CA PHE A 109 9.48 6.84 -1.38
C PHE A 109 8.83 5.56 -1.88
N LEU A 110 9.26 4.41 -1.39
CA LEU A 110 8.69 3.11 -1.79
C LEU A 110 7.22 3.00 -1.38
N TYR A 111 6.88 3.46 -0.19
CA TYR A 111 5.50 3.48 0.27
C TYR A 111 4.61 4.33 -0.64
N LEU A 112 5.03 5.56 -0.90
CA LEU A 112 4.26 6.48 -1.74
C LEU A 112 4.13 5.97 -3.17
N ALA A 113 5.21 5.41 -3.73
CA ALA A 113 5.19 4.84 -5.08
C ALA A 113 4.21 3.66 -5.15
N THR A 114 4.20 2.78 -4.15
CA THR A 114 3.28 1.65 -4.08
C THR A 114 1.83 2.13 -4.11
N VAL A 115 1.49 3.06 -3.24
CA VAL A 115 0.11 3.57 -3.14
C VAL A 115 -0.28 4.31 -4.41
N MET A 116 0.64 5.07 -5.01
CA MET A 116 0.38 5.78 -6.26
C MET A 116 0.01 4.84 -7.39
N PHE A 117 0.68 3.68 -7.50
CA PHE A 117 0.36 2.70 -8.53
C PHE A 117 -0.89 1.87 -8.24
N TYR A 118 -1.49 1.98 -7.06
CA TYR A 118 -2.83 1.50 -6.79
C TYR A 118 -3.89 2.57 -7.05
N TRP A 119 -3.52 3.83 -6.98
CA TRP A 119 -4.43 4.95 -7.18
C TRP A 119 -4.52 5.37 -8.65
N TRP A 120 -3.38 5.59 -9.29
CA TRP A 120 -3.34 6.12 -10.66
C TRP A 120 -4.13 5.28 -11.66
N PRO A 121 -4.00 3.95 -11.69
CA PRO A 121 -4.74 3.15 -12.68
C PRO A 121 -6.26 3.18 -12.52
N LEU A 122 -6.78 3.69 -11.42
CA LEU A 122 -8.23 3.83 -11.22
C LEU A 122 -8.84 4.90 -12.12
N TRP A 123 -8.05 5.88 -12.57
CA TRP A 123 -8.58 6.97 -13.40
C TRP A 123 -9.24 6.49 -14.68
N PRO A 124 -8.60 5.66 -15.50
CA PRO A 124 -9.25 5.13 -16.70
C PRO A 124 -10.36 4.11 -16.40
N LEU A 125 -10.33 3.48 -15.23
CA LEU A 125 -11.35 2.48 -14.88
C LEU A 125 -12.63 3.12 -14.34
N SER A 126 -12.50 4.06 -13.43
CA SER A 126 -13.66 4.74 -12.83
C SER A 126 -13.19 6.02 -12.14
N ARG A 127 -13.59 7.17 -12.69
CA ARG A 127 -13.26 8.46 -12.07
C ARG A 127 -13.85 8.62 -10.67
N PRO A 128 -15.10 8.24 -10.40
CA PRO A 128 -15.61 8.31 -9.03
C PRO A 128 -14.78 7.50 -8.04
N LEU A 129 -14.36 6.29 -8.43
CA LEU A 129 -13.50 5.47 -7.57
C LEU A 129 -12.11 6.10 -7.37
N TRP A 130 -11.58 6.77 -8.40
CA TRP A 130 -10.32 7.48 -8.28
C TRP A 130 -10.40 8.55 -7.18
N PHE A 131 -11.48 9.34 -7.16
CA PHE A 131 -11.68 10.37 -6.14
C PHE A 131 -11.90 9.78 -4.75
N VAL A 132 -12.68 8.70 -4.65
CA VAL A 132 -12.90 8.01 -3.36
C VAL A 132 -11.56 7.49 -2.83
N TYR A 133 -10.75 6.88 -3.68
CA TYR A 133 -9.43 6.38 -3.29
C TYR A 133 -8.51 7.51 -2.84
N ALA A 134 -8.57 8.66 -3.51
CA ALA A 134 -7.80 9.84 -3.13
C ALA A 134 -8.12 10.27 -1.69
N ILE A 135 -9.40 10.28 -1.33
CA ILE A 135 -9.84 10.61 0.03
C ILE A 135 -9.28 9.59 1.03
N LEU A 136 -9.41 8.31 0.73
CA LEU A 136 -8.87 7.25 1.60
C LEU A 136 -7.35 7.35 1.74
N TYR A 137 -6.66 7.69 0.64
CA TYR A 137 -5.21 7.89 0.65
C TYR A 137 -4.80 9.01 1.61
N VAL A 138 -5.51 10.14 1.55
CA VAL A 138 -5.25 11.28 2.44
C VAL A 138 -5.48 10.88 3.90
N ILE A 139 -6.57 10.18 4.18
CA ILE A 139 -6.88 9.70 5.53
C ILE A 139 -5.76 8.76 6.02
N ALA A 140 -5.36 7.80 5.22
CA ALA A 140 -4.30 6.85 5.58
C ALA A 140 -2.98 7.57 5.84
N THR A 141 -2.63 8.55 5.02
CA THR A 141 -1.40 9.31 5.16
C THR A 141 -1.39 10.11 6.46
N ILE A 142 -2.50 10.80 6.77
CA ILE A 142 -2.63 11.55 8.01
C ILE A 142 -2.50 10.61 9.23
N LEU A 143 -3.20 9.49 9.20
CA LEU A 143 -3.12 8.51 10.29
C LEU A 143 -1.71 7.93 10.43
N ASN A 144 -1.04 7.66 9.33
CA ASN A 144 0.33 7.15 9.36
C ASN A 144 1.29 8.16 10.00
N ILE A 145 1.21 9.42 9.58
CA ILE A 145 2.08 10.47 10.12
C ILE A 145 1.79 10.70 11.60
N THR A 146 0.52 10.79 12.00
CA THR A 146 0.14 11.11 13.39
C THR A 146 0.27 9.93 14.33
N SER A 147 0.47 8.70 13.81
CA SER A 147 0.63 7.50 14.63
C SER A 147 2.09 7.15 14.95
N HIS A 148 3.02 7.98 14.52
CA HIS A 148 4.45 7.82 14.85
C HIS A 148 4.88 8.66 16.02
#